data_55c8f0cfb2dff80b79a693c2b0b22e58
#
_entry.id   55c8f0cfb2dff80b79a693c2b0b22e58
#
_cell.length_a   1.000
_cell.length_b   1.000
_cell.length_c   1.000
_cell.angle_alpha   90.00
_cell.angle_beta   90.00
_cell.angle_gamma   90.00
#
_symmetry.space_group_name_H-M   'P 1'
#
loop_
_entity.id
_entity.type
_entity.pdbx_description
1 polymer ?
#
loop_
_entity_poly.entity_id
_entity_poly.type
_entity_poly.pdbx_seq_one_letter_code
_entity_poly.pdbx_strand_id
1 'polypeptide(L)'
;APAASTDSAATSSAAASTEAASTEAYNLEEINVVVNGTLTATVDNGQAEFVQQWDDAVSEAIGHPIKMNIQQLDHSGYTDAVGRLFAGGDYPDVMIMSADMFKQYAPTGLLWDMSEAYANAKFQSHLILPEINENLKDEEGHLYGFAPTYGNGCVTYVKQAWLDAVGLKAEDIKTYDDYYNMLLKFHNEDPDGDGVTGDTYGVIAAGFIGNEAPYVNYLPEFWQDAYPAILQDENGTWYDGFQTDATKAALLRLQQAYKDGAIDPETLTASTKIAREKWFSND
;
A
#
# COMPACT_ATOMS: atom_id res chain seq x y z
N ALA A 1 64.62 32.99 -11.75
CA ALA A 1 63.46 33.71 -12.24
C ALA A 1 62.27 32.76 -12.30
N PRO A 2 61.18 32.98 -11.56
CA PRO A 2 59.94 32.23 -11.70
C PRO A 2 58.98 32.96 -12.58
N ALA A 3 58.28 32.20 -13.42
CA ALA A 3 57.21 32.68 -14.27
C ALA A 3 55.91 32.73 -13.44
N ALA A 4 55.16 33.81 -13.58
CA ALA A 4 53.86 34.02 -12.99
C ALA A 4 52.79 33.28 -13.82
N SER A 5 51.97 32.50 -13.15
CA SER A 5 50.74 31.97 -13.71
C SER A 5 49.56 32.85 -13.28
N THR A 6 48.86 33.40 -14.26
CA THR A 6 47.67 34.20 -14.09
C THR A 6 46.47 33.29 -13.79
N ASP A 7 45.88 33.53 -12.67
CA ASP A 7 44.59 32.96 -12.23
C ASP A 7 43.45 33.62 -13.06
N SER A 8 42.70 32.80 -13.74
CA SER A 8 41.49 33.24 -14.48
C SER A 8 40.27 32.65 -13.79
N ALA A 9 39.67 33.41 -12.90
CA ALA A 9 38.39 33.09 -12.29
C ALA A 9 37.30 33.22 -13.33
N ALA A 10 36.78 32.08 -13.73
CA ALA A 10 35.54 32.02 -14.53
C ALA A 10 34.33 32.11 -13.59
N THR A 11 33.76 33.29 -13.50
CA THR A 11 32.41 33.50 -12.93
C THR A 11 31.39 32.91 -13.89
N SER A 12 30.85 31.75 -13.57
CA SER A 12 29.65 31.24 -14.25
C SER A 12 28.44 31.96 -13.68
N SER A 13 27.91 32.89 -14.41
CA SER A 13 26.62 33.49 -14.19
C SER A 13 25.56 32.45 -14.58
N ALA A 14 24.89 31.88 -13.62
CA ALA A 14 23.67 31.14 -13.85
C ALA A 14 22.58 32.15 -14.26
N ALA A 15 22.30 32.23 -15.52
CA ALA A 15 21.13 32.94 -16.02
C ALA A 15 19.91 32.07 -15.70
N ALA A 16 19.09 32.53 -14.77
CA ALA A 16 17.75 32.00 -14.59
C ALA A 16 16.97 32.28 -15.89
N SER A 17 16.79 31.26 -16.70
CA SER A 17 15.85 31.29 -17.80
C SER A 17 14.45 31.10 -17.22
N THR A 18 13.74 32.19 -16.98
CA THR A 18 12.29 32.18 -16.94
C THR A 18 11.81 31.84 -18.34
N GLU A 19 11.70 30.55 -18.64
CA GLU A 19 10.96 30.10 -19.80
C GLU A 19 9.48 30.42 -19.55
N ALA A 20 8.97 31.39 -20.30
CA ALA A 20 7.54 31.58 -20.43
C ALA A 20 6.96 30.27 -20.95
N ALA A 21 5.96 29.73 -20.22
CA ALA A 21 5.23 28.57 -20.65
C ALA A 21 4.80 28.74 -22.09
N SER A 22 5.41 28.00 -23.01
CA SER A 22 5.00 27.98 -24.40
C SER A 22 3.63 27.31 -24.42
N THR A 23 2.62 28.01 -24.93
CA THR A 23 1.33 27.43 -25.28
C THR A 23 1.49 26.62 -26.58
N GLU A 24 2.41 25.68 -26.60
CA GLU A 24 2.40 24.65 -27.62
C GLU A 24 1.21 23.73 -27.28
N ALA A 25 0.32 23.61 -28.25
CA ALA A 25 -0.80 22.69 -28.13
C ALA A 25 -0.23 21.28 -27.87
N TYR A 26 -0.53 20.71 -26.71
CA TYR A 26 -0.18 19.34 -26.42
C TYR A 26 -0.88 18.45 -27.43
N ASN A 27 -0.11 17.77 -28.28
CA ASN A 27 -0.63 16.77 -29.22
C ASN A 27 -0.54 15.37 -28.62
N LEU A 28 -0.66 15.24 -27.31
CA LEU A 28 -0.65 13.96 -26.64
C LEU A 28 -1.98 13.24 -26.91
N GLU A 29 -1.92 12.10 -27.57
CA GLU A 29 -3.10 11.29 -27.90
C GLU A 29 -3.34 10.15 -26.90
N GLU A 30 -2.28 9.74 -26.19
CA GLU A 30 -2.33 8.65 -25.20
C GLU A 30 -1.51 9.02 -23.96
N ILE A 31 -1.99 8.53 -22.79
CA ILE A 31 -1.24 8.52 -21.53
C ILE A 31 -1.00 7.07 -21.16
N ASN A 32 0.26 6.66 -21.07
CA ASN A 32 0.65 5.32 -20.68
C ASN A 32 0.73 5.20 -19.16
N VAL A 33 -0.12 4.33 -18.59
CA VAL A 33 -0.26 4.14 -17.15
C VAL A 33 0.16 2.73 -16.77
N VAL A 34 1.08 2.59 -15.84
CA VAL A 34 1.51 1.28 -15.31
C VAL A 34 0.95 1.07 -13.91
N VAL A 35 0.23 -0.03 -13.73
CA VAL A 35 -0.41 -0.42 -12.47
C VAL A 35 -0.06 -1.84 -12.05
N ASN A 36 -0.16 -2.13 -10.75
CA ASN A 36 0.25 -3.40 -10.15
C ASN A 36 -0.89 -4.43 -10.06
N GLY A 37 -1.44 -4.88 -11.13
CA GLY A 37 -2.38 -6.01 -11.16
C GLY A 37 -3.73 -5.86 -10.44
N THR A 38 -4.00 -4.72 -9.82
CA THR A 38 -5.24 -4.51 -9.05
C THR A 38 -6.33 -3.81 -9.85
N LEU A 39 -6.00 -3.23 -11.00
CA LEU A 39 -6.92 -2.53 -11.87
C LEU A 39 -6.96 -3.24 -13.22
N THR A 40 -7.86 -4.20 -13.38
CA THR A 40 -8.12 -4.82 -14.68
C THR A 40 -9.32 -4.12 -15.31
N ALA A 41 -9.07 -3.31 -16.33
CA ALA A 41 -10.13 -2.65 -17.10
C ALA A 41 -10.89 -3.70 -17.92
N THR A 42 -11.88 -4.36 -17.31
CA THR A 42 -12.76 -5.33 -17.96
C THR A 42 -14.21 -4.87 -17.91
N VAL A 43 -14.98 -5.29 -18.88
CA VAL A 43 -16.41 -5.01 -18.94
C VAL A 43 -17.14 -5.58 -17.72
N ASP A 44 -16.67 -6.72 -17.22
CA ASP A 44 -17.33 -7.48 -16.14
C ASP A 44 -17.22 -6.82 -14.77
N ASN A 45 -16.21 -5.96 -14.54
CA ASN A 45 -16.00 -5.30 -13.25
C ASN A 45 -16.23 -3.78 -13.27
N GLY A 46 -16.76 -3.23 -14.37
CA GLY A 46 -17.02 -1.81 -14.52
C GLY A 46 -15.81 -0.91 -14.71
N GLN A 47 -14.60 -1.45 -14.73
CA GLN A 47 -13.40 -0.64 -14.89
C GLN A 47 -13.24 -0.09 -16.32
N ALA A 48 -13.76 -0.80 -17.32
CA ALA A 48 -13.80 -0.30 -18.69
C ALA A 48 -14.64 0.98 -18.79
N GLU A 49 -15.77 1.05 -18.08
CA GLU A 49 -16.58 2.27 -17.98
C GLU A 49 -15.82 3.39 -17.26
N PHE A 50 -15.11 3.08 -16.19
CA PHE A 50 -14.26 4.05 -15.49
C PHE A 50 -13.18 4.64 -16.40
N VAL A 51 -12.50 3.80 -17.19
CA VAL A 51 -11.48 4.26 -18.15
C VAL A 51 -12.09 5.19 -19.18
N GLN A 52 -13.26 4.84 -19.71
CA GLN A 52 -13.97 5.70 -20.69
C GLN A 52 -14.41 7.03 -20.07
N GLN A 53 -14.91 7.04 -18.85
CA GLN A 53 -15.27 8.27 -18.14
C GLN A 53 -14.03 9.16 -17.89
N TRP A 54 -12.88 8.54 -17.60
CA TRP A 54 -11.63 9.26 -17.45
C TRP A 54 -11.18 9.87 -18.77
N ASP A 55 -11.19 9.09 -19.87
CA ASP A 55 -10.82 9.54 -21.21
C ASP A 55 -11.68 10.73 -21.62
N ASP A 56 -13.00 10.63 -21.42
CA ASP A 56 -13.96 11.70 -21.75
C ASP A 56 -13.69 12.96 -20.93
N ALA A 57 -13.51 12.84 -19.61
CA ALA A 57 -13.30 13.98 -18.72
C ALA A 57 -11.96 14.69 -18.99
N VAL A 58 -10.90 13.93 -19.25
CA VAL A 58 -9.59 14.53 -19.56
C VAL A 58 -9.60 15.14 -20.96
N SER A 59 -10.19 14.47 -21.94
CA SER A 59 -10.35 15.01 -23.30
C SER A 59 -11.12 16.33 -23.29
N GLU A 60 -12.19 16.44 -22.50
CA GLU A 60 -12.92 17.68 -22.31
C GLU A 60 -12.06 18.78 -21.67
N ALA A 61 -11.31 18.42 -20.62
CA ALA A 61 -10.48 19.37 -19.87
C ALA A 61 -9.33 19.98 -20.69
N ILE A 62 -8.72 19.18 -21.57
CA ILE A 62 -7.59 19.63 -22.42
C ILE A 62 -8.02 20.10 -23.80
N GLY A 63 -9.28 19.85 -24.19
CA GLY A 63 -9.85 20.34 -25.44
C GLY A 63 -9.51 19.51 -26.68
N HIS A 64 -8.98 18.28 -26.53
CA HIS A 64 -8.76 17.34 -27.63
C HIS A 64 -8.85 15.88 -27.12
N PRO A 65 -9.08 14.89 -28.00
CA PRO A 65 -9.18 13.50 -27.62
C PRO A 65 -7.86 12.97 -27.03
N ILE A 66 -7.95 12.26 -25.90
CA ILE A 66 -6.85 11.53 -25.29
C ILE A 66 -7.36 10.19 -24.74
N LYS A 67 -6.50 9.20 -24.66
CA LYS A 67 -6.80 7.89 -24.13
C LYS A 67 -5.82 7.48 -23.04
N MET A 68 -6.31 6.83 -22.02
CA MET A 68 -5.50 6.17 -21.01
C MET A 68 -5.19 4.73 -21.46
N ASN A 69 -3.92 4.45 -21.72
CA ASN A 69 -3.42 3.12 -22.05
C ASN A 69 -2.86 2.47 -20.79
N ILE A 70 -3.60 1.51 -20.21
CA ILE A 70 -3.23 0.87 -18.94
C ILE A 70 -2.47 -0.41 -19.22
N GLN A 71 -1.20 -0.45 -18.81
CA GLN A 71 -0.40 -1.66 -18.73
C GLN A 71 -0.44 -2.20 -17.31
N GLN A 72 -1.01 -3.39 -17.16
CA GLN A 72 -1.08 -4.09 -15.89
C GLN A 72 0.12 -5.03 -15.75
N LEU A 73 0.88 -4.88 -14.68
CA LEU A 73 1.97 -5.79 -14.32
C LEU A 73 1.55 -6.67 -13.15
N ASP A 74 2.09 -7.88 -13.09
CA ASP A 74 1.81 -8.83 -12.03
C ASP A 74 2.22 -8.26 -10.65
N HIS A 75 1.33 -8.36 -9.67
CA HIS A 75 1.55 -7.83 -8.33
C HIS A 75 2.79 -8.43 -7.65
N SER A 76 2.98 -9.73 -7.77
CA SER A 76 4.08 -10.46 -7.10
C SER A 76 5.47 -10.14 -7.67
N GLY A 77 5.53 -9.64 -8.92
CA GLY A 77 6.77 -9.27 -9.60
C GLY A 77 6.85 -7.80 -10.00
N TYR A 78 5.97 -6.96 -9.44
CA TYR A 78 5.79 -5.58 -9.89
C TYR A 78 7.07 -4.75 -9.84
N THR A 79 7.78 -4.75 -8.72
CA THR A 79 9.02 -3.99 -8.53
C THR A 79 10.08 -4.36 -9.55
N ASP A 80 10.28 -5.66 -9.79
CA ASP A 80 11.25 -6.15 -10.77
C ASP A 80 10.82 -5.81 -12.20
N ALA A 81 9.53 -5.88 -12.49
CA ALA A 81 8.99 -5.55 -13.82
C ALA A 81 9.18 -4.05 -14.12
N VAL A 82 8.89 -3.18 -13.17
CA VAL A 82 9.15 -1.73 -13.29
C VAL A 82 10.65 -1.47 -13.44
N GLY A 83 11.50 -2.12 -12.66
CA GLY A 83 12.95 -2.01 -12.80
C GLY A 83 13.45 -2.36 -14.21
N ARG A 84 12.83 -3.35 -14.88
CA ARG A 84 13.14 -3.70 -16.26
C ARG A 84 12.67 -2.64 -17.26
N LEU A 85 11.49 -2.04 -17.08
CA LEU A 85 11.01 -0.93 -17.89
C LEU A 85 12.00 0.24 -17.84
N PHE A 86 12.39 0.65 -16.64
CA PHE A 86 13.33 1.75 -16.44
C PHE A 86 14.73 1.45 -17.04
N ALA A 87 15.23 0.22 -16.86
CA ALA A 87 16.49 -0.20 -17.44
C ALA A 87 16.44 -0.26 -18.99
N GLY A 88 15.28 -0.52 -19.55
CA GLY A 88 15.03 -0.51 -21.00
C GLY A 88 14.84 0.89 -21.60
N GLY A 89 14.65 1.90 -20.77
CA GLY A 89 14.29 3.25 -21.22
C GLY A 89 12.82 3.40 -21.63
N ASP A 90 11.98 2.45 -21.22
CA ASP A 90 10.55 2.40 -21.50
C ASP A 90 9.79 3.01 -20.31
N TYR A 91 9.78 4.33 -20.23
CA TYR A 91 9.19 5.07 -19.11
C TYR A 91 7.71 5.32 -19.36
N PRO A 92 6.81 4.87 -18.46
CA PRO A 92 5.40 5.25 -18.53
C PRO A 92 5.21 6.73 -18.12
N ASP A 93 4.12 7.33 -18.58
CA ASP A 93 3.76 8.70 -18.20
C ASP A 93 3.28 8.76 -16.74
N VAL A 94 2.58 7.74 -16.30
CA VAL A 94 2.07 7.61 -14.92
C VAL A 94 2.28 6.18 -14.41
N MET A 95 2.67 6.04 -13.15
CA MET A 95 2.81 4.73 -12.54
C MET A 95 2.54 4.74 -11.04
N ILE A 96 2.16 3.59 -10.51
CA ILE A 96 2.07 3.37 -9.07
C ILE A 96 3.44 2.91 -8.56
N MET A 97 3.94 3.54 -7.51
CA MET A 97 5.19 3.16 -6.86
C MET A 97 4.96 2.79 -5.40
N SER A 98 5.70 1.81 -4.89
CA SER A 98 5.88 1.65 -3.44
C SER A 98 6.78 2.76 -2.88
N ALA A 99 6.76 2.96 -1.56
CA ALA A 99 7.63 3.93 -0.92
C ALA A 99 9.13 3.66 -1.20
N ASP A 100 9.53 2.39 -1.27
CA ASP A 100 10.91 2.02 -1.55
C ASP A 100 11.32 2.31 -3.00
N MET A 101 10.45 2.03 -3.96
CA MET A 101 10.67 2.41 -5.36
C MET A 101 10.75 3.94 -5.50
N PHE A 102 9.86 4.67 -4.84
CA PHE A 102 9.89 6.12 -4.86
C PHE A 102 11.22 6.67 -4.34
N LYS A 103 11.68 6.20 -3.18
CA LYS A 103 12.99 6.57 -2.62
C LYS A 103 14.17 6.24 -3.54
N GLN A 104 14.05 5.14 -4.30
CA GLN A 104 15.08 4.74 -5.25
C GLN A 104 15.12 5.65 -6.47
N TYR A 105 13.97 6.04 -7.03
CA TYR A 105 13.91 6.74 -8.31
C TYR A 105 13.83 8.25 -8.19
N ALA A 106 13.27 8.82 -7.11
CA ALA A 106 13.18 10.27 -6.94
C ALA A 106 14.52 11.02 -7.12
N PRO A 107 15.66 10.55 -6.54
CA PRO A 107 16.93 11.25 -6.68
C PRO A 107 17.62 11.05 -8.05
N THR A 108 17.05 10.26 -8.96
CA THR A 108 17.72 9.89 -10.22
C THR A 108 17.50 10.90 -11.36
N GLY A 109 16.56 11.82 -11.20
CA GLY A 109 16.12 12.73 -12.26
C GLY A 109 15.24 12.06 -13.34
N LEU A 110 14.79 10.82 -13.11
CA LEU A 110 13.87 10.10 -14.01
C LEU A 110 12.41 10.47 -13.79
N LEU A 111 12.08 10.98 -12.59
CA LEU A 111 10.74 11.42 -12.27
C LEU A 111 10.58 12.91 -12.49
N TRP A 112 9.41 13.31 -12.95
CA TRP A 112 9.08 14.72 -13.15
C TRP A 112 8.89 15.44 -11.81
N ASP A 113 9.48 16.62 -11.66
CA ASP A 113 9.17 17.52 -10.55
C ASP A 113 7.75 18.08 -10.73
N MET A 114 6.84 17.59 -9.92
CA MET A 114 5.43 17.97 -9.96
C MET A 114 5.06 19.01 -8.89
N SER A 115 6.02 19.61 -8.21
CA SER A 115 5.79 20.51 -7.07
C SER A 115 4.78 21.60 -7.40
N GLU A 116 4.94 22.30 -8.53
CA GLU A 116 4.03 23.35 -8.96
C GLU A 116 2.65 22.80 -9.35
N ALA A 117 2.62 21.71 -10.11
CA ALA A 117 1.38 21.07 -10.53
C ALA A 117 0.59 20.56 -9.32
N TYR A 118 1.26 19.94 -8.36
CA TYR A 118 0.67 19.48 -7.12
C TYR A 118 0.12 20.65 -6.28
N ALA A 119 0.87 21.72 -6.12
CA ALA A 119 0.44 22.90 -5.35
C ALA A 119 -0.83 23.55 -5.92
N ASN A 120 -1.03 23.47 -7.24
CA ASN A 120 -2.20 24.02 -7.93
C ASN A 120 -3.32 23.00 -8.15
N ALA A 121 -3.15 21.74 -7.74
CA ALA A 121 -4.12 20.69 -7.98
C ALA A 121 -5.37 20.85 -7.10
N LYS A 122 -6.55 20.75 -7.70
CA LYS A 122 -7.83 20.88 -7.01
C LYS A 122 -8.13 19.72 -6.07
N PHE A 123 -7.55 18.56 -6.31
CA PHE A 123 -7.82 17.35 -5.49
C PHE A 123 -7.23 17.42 -4.08
N GLN A 124 -6.33 18.36 -3.79
CA GLN A 124 -5.74 18.51 -2.45
C GLN A 124 -6.78 18.67 -1.35
N SER A 125 -7.93 19.27 -1.67
CA SER A 125 -9.05 19.38 -0.72
C SER A 125 -9.66 18.05 -0.31
N HIS A 126 -9.34 16.98 -1.02
CA HIS A 126 -9.82 15.62 -0.75
C HIS A 126 -8.81 14.76 0.03
N LEU A 127 -7.60 15.28 0.26
CA LEU A 127 -6.59 14.57 1.05
C LEU A 127 -6.94 14.62 2.54
N ILE A 128 -6.90 13.46 3.19
CA ILE A 128 -7.18 13.33 4.62
C ILE A 128 -5.97 13.75 5.46
N LEU A 129 -4.77 13.39 5.00
CA LEU A 129 -3.49 13.65 5.67
C LEU A 129 -2.50 14.28 4.66
N PRO A 130 -2.64 15.57 4.34
CA PRO A 130 -1.79 16.24 3.35
C PRO A 130 -0.30 16.24 3.75
N GLU A 131 0.02 16.15 5.04
CA GLU A 131 1.37 16.06 5.57
C GLU A 131 2.15 14.84 5.09
N ILE A 132 1.49 13.78 4.64
CA ILE A 132 2.16 12.63 4.02
C ILE A 132 2.94 13.07 2.79
N ASN A 133 2.36 13.94 1.97
CA ASN A 133 3.01 14.44 0.77
C ASN A 133 4.11 15.47 1.08
N GLU A 134 3.99 16.19 2.19
CA GLU A 134 5.10 17.02 2.67
C GLU A 134 6.34 16.18 3.02
N ASN A 135 6.15 14.99 3.57
CA ASN A 135 7.22 14.05 3.91
C ASN A 135 7.83 13.33 2.68
N LEU A 136 7.22 13.47 1.50
CA LEU A 136 7.75 12.93 0.24
C LEU A 136 8.66 13.92 -0.49
N LYS A 137 8.73 15.17 -0.06
CA LYS A 137 9.61 16.17 -0.64
C LYS A 137 11.08 15.87 -0.33
N ASP A 138 11.94 16.21 -1.27
CA ASP A 138 13.39 16.18 -1.04
C ASP A 138 13.86 17.35 -0.14
N GLU A 139 15.17 17.43 0.11
CA GLU A 139 15.77 18.47 0.96
C GLU A 139 15.61 19.88 0.35
N GLU A 140 15.47 19.99 -0.96
CA GLU A 140 15.24 21.22 -1.70
C GLU A 140 13.76 21.60 -1.79
N GLY A 141 12.86 20.69 -1.37
CA GLY A 141 11.41 20.89 -1.36
C GLY A 141 10.69 20.45 -2.64
N HIS A 142 11.36 19.72 -3.53
CA HIS A 142 10.76 19.17 -4.75
C HIS A 142 9.93 17.91 -4.44
N LEU A 143 8.83 17.75 -5.18
CA LEU A 143 7.91 16.63 -5.07
C LEU A 143 7.86 15.86 -6.40
N TYR A 144 8.28 14.60 -6.40
CA TYR A 144 8.34 13.74 -7.60
C TYR A 144 7.21 12.70 -7.67
N GLY A 145 6.28 12.77 -6.79
CA GLY A 145 5.11 11.89 -6.71
C GLY A 145 4.23 12.27 -5.55
N PHE A 146 3.02 11.77 -5.52
CA PHE A 146 2.14 12.00 -4.38
C PHE A 146 1.48 10.70 -3.91
N ALA A 147 1.20 10.63 -2.62
CA ALA A 147 0.44 9.53 -2.02
C ALA A 147 -1.02 9.98 -1.82
N PRO A 148 -2.00 9.25 -2.36
CA PRO A 148 -3.37 9.42 -1.93
C PRO A 148 -3.46 8.99 -0.47
N THR A 149 -4.21 9.74 0.33
CA THR A 149 -4.45 9.35 1.71
C THR A 149 -5.60 8.37 1.78
N TYR A 150 -5.31 7.19 2.29
CA TYR A 150 -6.33 6.21 2.65
C TYR A 150 -6.64 6.35 4.14
N GLY A 151 -7.85 5.97 4.51
CA GLY A 151 -8.16 5.75 5.92
C GLY A 151 -7.13 4.77 6.50
N ASN A 152 -6.59 5.09 7.67
CA ASN A 152 -5.64 4.22 8.34
C ASN A 152 -6.38 3.39 9.37
N GLY A 153 -6.24 2.09 9.27
CA GLY A 153 -6.86 1.13 10.18
C GLY A 153 -7.17 -0.18 9.48
N CYS A 154 -7.34 -1.18 10.29
CA CYS A 154 -7.78 -2.49 9.84
C CYS A 154 -9.22 -2.72 10.27
N VAL A 155 -9.95 -3.45 9.47
CA VAL A 155 -11.30 -3.89 9.76
C VAL A 155 -11.30 -5.41 9.79
N THR A 156 -11.78 -5.97 10.88
CA THR A 156 -11.96 -7.41 10.99
C THR A 156 -13.32 -7.78 10.41
N TYR A 157 -13.31 -8.64 9.42
CA TYR A 157 -14.53 -9.23 8.86
C TYR A 157 -14.78 -10.57 9.52
N VAL A 158 -16.03 -10.80 9.94
CA VAL A 158 -16.48 -12.07 10.52
C VAL A 158 -17.68 -12.57 9.72
N LYS A 159 -17.74 -13.87 9.47
CA LYS A 159 -18.89 -14.50 8.79
C LYS A 159 -20.11 -14.47 9.72
N GLN A 160 -21.16 -13.74 9.37
CA GLN A 160 -22.39 -13.65 10.16
C GLN A 160 -23.03 -15.02 10.38
N ALA A 161 -23.02 -15.87 9.35
CA ALA A 161 -23.57 -17.22 9.46
C ALA A 161 -22.86 -18.07 10.53
N TRP A 162 -21.54 -17.89 10.69
CA TRP A 162 -20.78 -18.59 11.71
C TRP A 162 -21.07 -18.06 13.13
N LEU A 163 -21.24 -16.74 13.27
CA LEU A 163 -21.68 -16.17 14.55
C LEU A 163 -23.05 -16.74 14.96
N ASP A 164 -23.99 -16.76 14.02
CA ASP A 164 -25.34 -17.26 14.25
C ASP A 164 -25.32 -18.77 14.64
N ALA A 165 -24.50 -19.57 13.94
CA ALA A 165 -24.38 -21.00 14.20
C ALA A 165 -23.85 -21.30 15.62
N VAL A 166 -22.88 -20.52 16.12
CA VAL A 166 -22.33 -20.69 17.47
C VAL A 166 -23.01 -19.82 18.53
N GLY A 167 -24.10 -19.16 18.18
CA GLY A 167 -24.93 -18.36 19.11
C GLY A 167 -24.28 -17.10 19.63
N LEU A 168 -23.42 -16.46 18.83
CA LEU A 168 -22.76 -15.21 19.15
C LEU A 168 -23.36 -14.04 18.33
N LYS A 169 -23.15 -12.84 18.83
CA LYS A 169 -23.49 -11.59 18.12
C LYS A 169 -22.27 -10.71 18.02
N ALA A 170 -22.15 -10.01 16.88
CA ALA A 170 -21.01 -9.12 16.63
C ALA A 170 -20.87 -8.03 17.71
N GLU A 171 -22.00 -7.50 18.21
CA GLU A 171 -21.98 -6.47 19.27
C GLU A 171 -21.45 -6.94 20.62
N ASP A 172 -21.36 -8.26 20.85
CA ASP A 172 -20.84 -8.82 22.08
C ASP A 172 -19.31 -9.00 22.06
N ILE A 173 -18.68 -8.90 20.89
CA ILE A 173 -17.24 -9.01 20.69
C ILE A 173 -16.60 -7.63 20.90
N LYS A 174 -16.13 -7.34 22.12
CA LYS A 174 -15.63 -6.02 22.53
C LYS A 174 -14.19 -6.02 23.01
N THR A 175 -13.73 -7.16 23.50
CA THR A 175 -12.39 -7.34 24.07
C THR A 175 -11.62 -8.40 23.29
N TYR A 176 -10.31 -8.46 23.52
CA TYR A 176 -9.52 -9.56 22.97
C TYR A 176 -10.01 -10.92 23.45
N ASP A 177 -10.42 -11.03 24.70
CA ASP A 177 -10.93 -12.30 25.24
C ASP A 177 -12.24 -12.73 24.57
N ASP A 178 -13.13 -11.79 24.26
CA ASP A 178 -14.35 -12.08 23.49
C ASP A 178 -13.99 -12.58 22.08
N TYR A 179 -13.06 -11.89 21.42
CA TYR A 179 -12.55 -12.28 20.11
C TYR A 179 -11.91 -13.67 20.13
N TYR A 180 -11.03 -13.92 21.10
CA TYR A 180 -10.37 -15.22 21.26
C TYR A 180 -11.36 -16.34 21.51
N ASN A 181 -12.34 -16.13 22.39
CA ASN A 181 -13.40 -17.11 22.66
C ASN A 181 -14.27 -17.37 21.43
N MET A 182 -14.54 -16.35 20.62
CA MET A 182 -15.21 -16.51 19.32
C MET A 182 -14.42 -17.45 18.40
N LEU A 183 -13.11 -17.24 18.26
CA LEU A 183 -12.26 -18.11 17.43
C LEU A 183 -12.26 -19.55 17.91
N LEU A 184 -12.19 -19.76 19.24
CA LEU A 184 -12.27 -21.10 19.83
C LEU A 184 -13.62 -21.77 19.58
N LYS A 185 -14.73 -21.02 19.61
CA LYS A 185 -16.05 -21.56 19.27
C LYS A 185 -16.11 -21.96 17.79
N PHE A 186 -15.55 -21.16 16.90
CA PHE A 186 -15.47 -21.52 15.49
C PHE A 186 -14.67 -22.81 15.24
N HIS A 187 -13.66 -23.07 16.03
CA HIS A 187 -12.90 -24.32 15.94
C HIS A 187 -13.60 -25.51 16.61
N ASN A 188 -14.15 -25.33 17.80
CA ASN A 188 -14.65 -26.47 18.62
C ASN A 188 -16.10 -26.84 18.34
N GLU A 189 -16.87 -25.97 17.69
CA GLU A 189 -18.25 -26.22 17.30
C GLU A 189 -18.31 -26.45 15.76
N ASP A 190 -19.46 -26.52 15.17
CA ASP A 190 -19.69 -26.75 13.74
C ASP A 190 -20.28 -25.46 13.12
N PRO A 191 -19.48 -24.43 12.85
CA PRO A 191 -19.98 -23.14 12.36
C PRO A 191 -20.36 -23.15 10.88
N ASP A 192 -19.83 -24.07 10.09
CA ASP A 192 -20.11 -24.22 8.67
C ASP A 192 -21.26 -25.20 8.38
N GLY A 193 -21.65 -26.00 9.39
CA GLY A 193 -22.84 -26.85 9.37
C GLY A 193 -22.66 -28.16 8.60
N ASP A 194 -21.44 -28.64 8.45
CA ASP A 194 -21.15 -29.89 7.73
C ASP A 194 -21.28 -31.14 8.61
N GLY A 195 -21.44 -30.96 9.91
CA GLY A 195 -21.60 -32.01 10.91
C GLY A 195 -20.28 -32.52 11.52
N VAL A 196 -19.16 -31.88 11.22
CA VAL A 196 -17.86 -32.17 11.81
C VAL A 196 -17.46 -31.02 12.73
N THR A 197 -16.72 -31.32 13.78
CA THR A 197 -16.22 -30.32 14.75
C THR A 197 -14.70 -30.38 14.78
N GLY A 198 -14.03 -29.25 14.94
CA GLY A 198 -12.57 -29.18 15.06
C GLY A 198 -11.82 -29.16 13.72
N ASP A 199 -12.51 -29.01 12.61
CA ASP A 199 -11.95 -28.90 11.26
C ASP A 199 -11.99 -27.49 10.70
N THR A 200 -12.78 -26.60 11.28
CA THR A 200 -12.79 -25.18 10.95
C THR A 200 -11.84 -24.38 11.85
N TYR A 201 -11.35 -23.26 11.36
CA TYR A 201 -10.45 -22.36 12.08
C TYR A 201 -10.99 -20.94 12.12
N GLY A 202 -10.82 -20.28 13.26
CA GLY A 202 -11.32 -18.92 13.46
C GLY A 202 -10.59 -17.87 12.61
N VAL A 203 -9.31 -18.07 12.34
CA VAL A 203 -8.49 -17.15 11.55
C VAL A 203 -7.37 -17.86 10.81
N ILE A 204 -7.07 -17.37 9.62
CA ILE A 204 -5.85 -17.68 8.86
C ILE A 204 -5.14 -16.38 8.49
N ALA A 205 -3.82 -16.35 8.60
CA ALA A 205 -2.97 -15.27 8.11
C ALA A 205 -2.05 -15.75 6.98
N ALA A 206 -1.56 -14.82 6.18
CA ALA A 206 -0.65 -15.09 5.07
C ALA A 206 0.81 -15.18 5.53
N GLY A 207 1.11 -16.13 6.40
CA GLY A 207 2.40 -16.27 7.04
C GLY A 207 2.60 -15.29 8.20
N PHE A 208 3.44 -15.67 9.16
CA PHE A 208 3.90 -14.76 10.21
C PHE A 208 5.20 -14.05 9.82
N ILE A 209 5.98 -14.69 8.96
CA ILE A 209 7.26 -14.23 8.47
C ILE A 209 7.32 -14.69 7.02
N GLY A 210 7.24 -13.82 6.05
CA GLY A 210 7.33 -14.30 4.67
C GLY A 210 7.02 -13.28 3.60
N ASN A 211 6.63 -13.78 2.47
CA ASN A 211 6.63 -13.19 1.14
C ASN A 211 5.81 -11.92 0.96
N GLU A 212 4.85 -11.71 1.81
CA GLU A 212 4.04 -10.52 1.81
C GLU A 212 4.23 -9.91 3.18
N ALA A 213 4.56 -8.64 3.24
CA ALA A 213 4.92 -7.89 4.44
C ALA A 213 4.21 -8.39 5.71
N PRO A 214 4.82 -8.33 6.88
CA PRO A 214 4.35 -9.04 8.06
C PRO A 214 2.93 -8.63 8.44
N TYR A 215 1.94 -9.29 7.85
CA TYR A 215 0.54 -9.09 8.24
C TYR A 215 0.28 -9.47 9.70
N VAL A 216 1.27 -10.06 10.36
CA VAL A 216 1.23 -10.39 11.78
C VAL A 216 0.87 -9.17 12.63
N ASN A 217 1.34 -7.98 12.30
CA ASN A 217 1.03 -6.74 13.02
C ASN A 217 -0.41 -6.25 12.81
N TYR A 218 -1.17 -6.84 11.89
CA TYR A 218 -2.61 -6.59 11.73
C TYR A 218 -3.47 -7.54 12.56
N LEU A 219 -2.89 -8.55 13.20
CA LEU A 219 -3.63 -9.46 14.07
C LEU A 219 -3.99 -8.78 15.39
N PRO A 220 -5.18 -9.01 15.93
CA PRO A 220 -5.65 -8.41 17.18
C PRO A 220 -4.72 -8.62 18.37
N GLU A 221 -3.92 -9.69 18.36
CA GLU A 221 -2.91 -9.97 19.37
C GLU A 221 -1.91 -8.84 19.55
N PHE A 222 -1.61 -8.09 18.46
CA PHE A 222 -0.66 -6.98 18.47
C PHE A 222 -1.32 -5.63 18.70
N TRP A 223 -2.59 -5.48 18.35
CA TRP A 223 -3.25 -4.17 18.36
C TRP A 223 -3.60 -3.63 19.73
N GLN A 224 -3.46 -4.44 20.75
CA GLN A 224 -3.80 -4.01 22.11
C GLN A 224 -2.75 -3.05 22.67
N ASP A 225 -1.49 -3.41 22.54
CA ASP A 225 -0.38 -2.74 23.21
C ASP A 225 0.98 -2.95 22.55
N ALA A 226 1.04 -3.71 21.45
CA ALA A 226 2.27 -4.09 20.79
C ALA A 226 2.29 -3.67 19.31
N TYR A 227 3.35 -3.01 18.92
CA TYR A 227 3.58 -2.62 17.54
C TYR A 227 4.99 -3.05 17.15
N PRO A 228 5.14 -4.19 16.42
CA PRO A 228 6.45 -4.70 16.01
C PRO A 228 6.98 -3.87 14.83
N ALA A 229 7.45 -2.68 15.11
CA ALA A 229 8.01 -1.72 14.16
C ALA A 229 9.07 -0.85 14.83
N ILE A 230 9.79 -0.07 14.06
CA ILE A 230 10.61 1.02 14.60
C ILE A 230 9.69 2.20 14.87
N LEU A 231 9.62 2.59 16.11
CA LEU A 231 8.67 3.58 16.63
C LEU A 231 9.38 4.75 17.29
N GLN A 232 8.67 5.85 17.48
CA GLN A 232 9.15 7.02 18.17
C GLN A 232 8.30 7.24 19.43
N ASP A 233 8.96 7.47 20.56
CA ASP A 233 8.27 7.80 21.82
C ASP A 233 7.81 9.27 21.83
N GLU A 234 7.08 9.65 22.87
CA GLU A 234 6.58 11.03 23.08
C GLU A 234 7.68 12.10 23.18
N ASN A 235 8.93 11.71 23.41
CA ASN A 235 10.09 12.60 23.46
C ASN A 235 10.85 12.65 22.12
N GLY A 236 10.36 11.95 21.10
CA GLY A 236 11.00 11.87 19.81
C GLY A 236 12.16 10.86 19.73
N THR A 237 12.33 9.99 20.72
CA THR A 237 13.38 8.97 20.74
C THR A 237 12.93 7.73 19.97
N TRP A 238 13.74 7.29 19.03
CA TRP A 238 13.47 6.07 18.27
C TRP A 238 13.76 4.82 19.08
N TYR A 239 12.88 3.84 19.04
CA TYR A 239 13.06 2.55 19.67
C TYR A 239 12.56 1.41 18.79
N ASP A 240 13.06 0.19 19.07
CA ASP A 240 12.68 -1.02 18.38
C ASP A 240 11.49 -1.67 19.09
N GLY A 241 10.31 -1.56 18.50
CA GLY A 241 9.07 -2.15 19.02
C GLY A 241 9.10 -3.69 19.07
N PHE A 242 9.95 -4.35 18.26
CA PHE A 242 10.11 -5.81 18.34
C PHE A 242 10.70 -6.28 19.67
N GLN A 243 11.47 -5.44 20.37
CA GLN A 243 12.16 -5.80 21.61
C GLN A 243 11.36 -5.45 22.87
N THR A 244 10.13 -4.97 22.73
CA THR A 244 9.29 -4.60 23.87
C THR A 244 8.66 -5.82 24.56
N ASP A 245 8.39 -5.70 25.86
CA ASP A 245 7.64 -6.72 26.59
C ASP A 245 6.21 -6.89 26.06
N ALA A 246 5.61 -5.82 25.54
CA ALA A 246 4.30 -5.86 24.91
C ALA A 246 4.31 -6.76 23.65
N THR A 247 5.32 -6.63 22.78
CA THR A 247 5.47 -7.49 21.60
C THR A 247 5.72 -8.95 22.00
N LYS A 248 6.51 -9.18 23.04
CA LYS A 248 6.69 -10.55 23.59
C LYS A 248 5.36 -11.14 24.11
N ALA A 249 4.57 -10.34 24.81
CA ALA A 249 3.25 -10.78 25.28
C ALA A 249 2.30 -11.07 24.12
N ALA A 250 2.30 -10.26 23.08
CA ALA A 250 1.53 -10.49 21.86
C ALA A 250 1.91 -11.79 21.17
N LEU A 251 3.20 -12.09 21.03
CA LEU A 251 3.70 -13.36 20.49
C LEU A 251 3.28 -14.57 21.34
N LEU A 252 3.23 -14.43 22.66
CA LEU A 252 2.75 -15.49 23.53
C LEU A 252 1.23 -15.71 23.40
N ARG A 253 0.44 -14.66 23.26
CA ARG A 253 -1.00 -14.75 22.93
C ARG A 253 -1.20 -15.49 21.60
N LEU A 254 -0.44 -15.10 20.58
CA LEU A 254 -0.50 -15.74 19.26
C LEU A 254 -0.09 -17.22 19.31
N GLN A 255 0.96 -17.55 20.05
CA GLN A 255 1.39 -18.93 20.26
C GLN A 255 0.30 -19.75 20.96
N GLN A 256 -0.39 -19.16 21.93
CA GLN A 256 -1.48 -19.84 22.64
C GLN A 256 -2.66 -20.08 21.69
N ALA A 257 -3.07 -19.06 20.93
CA ALA A 257 -4.15 -19.17 19.95
C ALA A 257 -3.88 -20.26 18.89
N TYR A 258 -2.63 -20.36 18.45
CA TYR A 258 -2.21 -21.45 17.54
C TYR A 258 -2.31 -22.82 18.17
N LYS A 259 -1.86 -22.98 19.43
CA LYS A 259 -1.93 -24.27 20.18
C LYS A 259 -3.36 -24.73 20.45
N ASP A 260 -4.25 -23.79 20.69
CA ASP A 260 -5.64 -24.05 21.02
C ASP A 260 -6.53 -24.25 19.80
N GLY A 261 -5.96 -24.19 18.58
CA GLY A 261 -6.69 -24.39 17.34
C GLY A 261 -7.51 -23.18 16.87
N ALA A 262 -7.34 -22.02 17.51
CA ALA A 262 -8.00 -20.80 17.06
C ALA A 262 -7.44 -20.28 15.72
N ILE A 263 -6.20 -20.63 15.41
CA ILE A 263 -5.46 -20.22 14.21
C ILE A 263 -5.19 -21.45 13.33
N ASP A 264 -5.53 -21.34 12.06
CA ASP A 264 -5.24 -22.37 11.06
C ASP A 264 -3.72 -22.65 11.00
N PRO A 265 -3.30 -23.93 11.17
CA PRO A 265 -1.89 -24.30 11.12
C PRO A 265 -1.22 -23.98 9.76
N GLU A 266 -1.96 -23.90 8.67
CA GLU A 266 -1.42 -23.48 7.38
C GLU A 266 -0.98 -22.01 7.36
N THR A 267 -1.40 -21.20 8.33
CA THR A 267 -0.92 -19.82 8.50
C THR A 267 0.60 -19.70 8.40
N LEU A 268 1.36 -20.71 8.86
CA LEU A 268 2.83 -20.65 8.81
C LEU A 268 3.40 -20.69 7.39
N THR A 269 2.65 -21.19 6.42
CA THR A 269 3.09 -21.37 5.03
C THR A 269 2.13 -20.79 4.00
N ALA A 270 0.97 -20.31 4.42
CA ALA A 270 -0.04 -19.77 3.54
C ALA A 270 0.43 -18.47 2.87
N SER A 271 0.05 -18.32 1.61
CA SER A 271 0.06 -17.03 0.93
C SER A 271 -1.26 -16.29 1.12
N THR A 272 -1.32 -15.01 0.79
CA THR A 272 -2.58 -14.24 0.78
C THR A 272 -3.63 -14.86 -0.14
N LYS A 273 -3.20 -15.52 -1.22
CA LYS A 273 -4.10 -16.24 -2.10
C LYS A 273 -4.78 -17.40 -1.36
N ILE A 274 -4.01 -18.24 -0.68
CA ILE A 274 -4.52 -19.38 0.09
C ILE A 274 -5.47 -18.91 1.19
N ALA A 275 -5.08 -17.88 1.96
CA ALA A 275 -5.93 -17.32 3.01
C ALA A 275 -7.29 -16.82 2.47
N ARG A 276 -7.29 -16.16 1.30
CA ARG A 276 -8.52 -15.73 0.64
C ARG A 276 -9.36 -16.89 0.11
N GLU A 277 -8.73 -17.92 -0.48
CA GLU A 277 -9.42 -19.11 -0.96
C GLU A 277 -10.15 -19.83 0.19
N LYS A 278 -9.50 -20.01 1.35
CA LYS A 278 -10.14 -20.57 2.54
C LYS A 278 -11.28 -19.72 3.07
N TRP A 279 -11.14 -18.39 3.07
CA TRP A 279 -12.24 -17.50 3.43
C TRP A 279 -13.49 -17.73 2.57
N PHE A 280 -13.32 -17.96 1.27
CA PHE A 280 -14.44 -18.16 0.33
C PHE A 280 -14.97 -19.59 0.30
N SER A 281 -14.15 -20.59 0.59
CA SER A 281 -14.55 -22.00 0.61
C SER A 281 -15.22 -22.44 1.92
N ASN A 282 -15.19 -21.63 2.96
CA ASN A 282 -15.64 -21.94 4.32
C ASN A 282 -14.76 -22.96 5.07
N ASP A 283 -13.53 -23.18 4.62
CA ASP A 283 -12.57 -24.01 5.36
C ASP A 283 -11.91 -23.26 6.53
#